data_1b9a217a7aea54a28164bb049d0e0743
#
_entry.id   1b9a217a7aea54a28164bb049d0e0743
#
_cell.length_a   1.000
_cell.length_b   1.000
_cell.length_c   1.000
_cell.angle_alpha   90.00
_cell.angle_beta   90.00
_cell.angle_gamma   90.00
#
_symmetry.space_group_name_H-M   'P 1'
#
loop_
_entity.id
_entity.type
_entity.pdbx_description
1 polymer ?
#
loop_
_entity_poly.entity_id
_entity_poly.type
_entity_poly.pdbx_seq_one_letter_code
_entity_poly.pdbx_strand_id
1 'polypeptide(L)'
;MHASCLATQRHRAPDSAAGACGKPGRDTLQLLLPVKRVSDIVYGARYARRLQEWGIKVRVSLLHVTAAPRRQADELPRHSAGECQAIDLATQHMMHEAGLYLSRSHIAFSTHIFAGELLFTILDTAELLGCHEVVLPAHRRSGWPRRFSGGLAGKLARGSRGTTILLANHEGVSSPVPV
;
A
#
# COMPACT_ATOMS: atom_id res chain seq x y z
N MET A 1 -12.27 1.91 -29.57
CA MET A 1 -11.37 2.95 -29.04
C MET A 1 -11.53 2.94 -27.52
N HIS A 2 -10.61 2.30 -26.81
CA HIS A 2 -10.67 2.12 -25.37
C HIS A 2 -9.79 3.18 -24.72
N ALA A 3 -10.42 4.19 -24.10
CA ALA A 3 -9.72 5.12 -23.23
C ALA A 3 -9.64 4.50 -21.82
N SER A 4 -8.52 3.87 -21.51
CA SER A 4 -8.15 3.53 -20.13
C SER A 4 -7.82 4.82 -19.40
N CYS A 5 -8.69 5.23 -18.49
CA CYS A 5 -8.42 6.34 -17.58
C CYS A 5 -7.43 5.88 -16.51
N LEU A 6 -6.15 5.90 -16.84
CA LEU A 6 -5.02 5.73 -15.91
C LEU A 6 -4.69 7.11 -15.35
N ALA A 7 -5.35 7.49 -14.26
CA ALA A 7 -4.96 8.68 -13.50
C ALA A 7 -3.77 8.32 -12.59
N THR A 8 -2.56 8.40 -13.15
CA THR A 8 -1.34 8.35 -12.35
C THR A 8 -1.06 9.75 -11.82
N GLN A 9 -1.65 10.11 -10.69
CA GLN A 9 -1.25 11.33 -9.99
C GLN A 9 -0.03 11.04 -9.11
N ARG A 10 1.14 11.46 -9.59
CA ARG A 10 2.35 11.54 -8.78
C ARG A 10 2.31 12.85 -8.00
N HIS A 11 1.83 12.85 -6.78
CA HIS A 11 2.08 13.95 -5.86
C HIS A 11 3.52 13.83 -5.32
N ARG A 12 4.37 14.67 -5.88
CA ARG A 12 5.73 14.87 -5.39
C ARG A 12 5.64 15.77 -4.16
N ALA A 13 6.12 15.28 -3.02
CA ALA A 13 6.35 16.13 -1.84
C ALA A 13 7.29 17.27 -2.20
N PRO A 14 7.19 18.46 -1.54
CA PRO A 14 8.05 19.60 -1.84
C PRO A 14 9.51 19.24 -1.68
N ASP A 15 10.29 19.59 -2.69
CA ASP A 15 11.72 19.36 -2.79
C ASP A 15 12.46 20.00 -1.61
N SER A 16 13.08 19.15 -0.81
CA SER A 16 14.32 19.52 -0.14
C SER A 16 15.35 18.45 -0.51
N ALA A 17 16.32 18.86 -1.30
CA ALA A 17 17.42 18.12 -1.88
C ALA A 17 17.13 17.49 -3.27
N ALA A 18 17.51 18.24 -4.31
CA ALA A 18 17.75 17.75 -5.66
C ALA A 18 18.76 16.61 -5.62
N GLY A 19 18.36 15.43 -6.08
CA GLY A 19 19.23 14.27 -6.17
C GLY A 19 18.60 13.17 -7.02
N ALA A 20 18.91 13.19 -8.32
CA ALA A 20 18.96 12.06 -9.25
C ALA A 20 17.74 11.12 -9.28
N CYS A 21 17.05 11.10 -10.42
CA CYS A 21 16.27 9.98 -10.92
C CYS A 21 17.23 8.79 -11.20
N GLY A 22 17.76 8.20 -10.12
CA GLY A 22 18.57 6.97 -10.14
C GLY A 22 17.65 5.80 -9.89
N LYS A 23 17.82 4.70 -10.66
CA LYS A 23 17.29 3.39 -10.32
C LYS A 23 17.55 3.15 -8.83
N PRO A 24 16.61 2.55 -8.07
CA PRO A 24 16.83 2.27 -6.65
C PRO A 24 18.14 1.48 -6.53
N GLY A 25 19.11 2.08 -5.81
CA GLY A 25 20.38 1.42 -5.54
C GLY A 25 20.08 0.07 -4.86
N ARG A 26 20.90 -0.94 -5.14
CA ARG A 26 20.76 -2.33 -4.63
C ARG A 26 20.64 -2.42 -3.11
N ASP A 27 20.90 -1.32 -2.39
CA ASP A 27 20.95 -1.24 -0.93
C ASP A 27 19.70 -0.65 -0.28
N THR A 28 18.62 -0.38 -1.03
CA THR A 28 17.40 0.22 -0.47
C THR A 28 16.28 -0.80 -0.46
N LEU A 29 15.78 -1.13 0.74
CA LEU A 29 14.64 -2.02 0.91
C LEU A 29 13.36 -1.31 0.47
N GLN A 30 12.66 -1.89 -0.52
CA GLN A 30 11.39 -1.37 -1.02
C GLN A 30 10.24 -2.06 -0.30
N LEU A 31 9.42 -1.30 0.41
CA LEU A 31 8.24 -1.80 1.11
C LEU A 31 6.97 -1.36 0.39
N LEU A 32 6.00 -2.25 0.25
CA LEU A 32 4.63 -1.91 -0.15
C LEU A 32 3.73 -1.94 1.08
N LEU A 33 3.04 -0.84 1.34
CA LEU A 33 2.05 -0.72 2.41
C LEU A 33 0.65 -0.53 1.82
N PRO A 34 -0.16 -1.59 1.72
CA PRO A 34 -1.57 -1.45 1.38
C PRO A 34 -2.32 -0.75 2.52
N VAL A 35 -2.99 0.35 2.20
CA VAL A 35 -3.69 1.22 3.16
C VAL A 35 -5.17 1.25 2.83
N LYS A 36 -6.00 0.84 3.76
CA LYS A 36 -7.46 0.98 3.69
C LYS A 36 -7.95 2.15 4.55
N ARG A 37 -7.25 2.43 5.65
CA ARG A 37 -7.54 3.51 6.61
C ARG A 37 -6.23 4.16 7.02
N VAL A 38 -6.28 5.43 7.41
CA VAL A 38 -5.08 6.14 7.94
C VAL A 38 -4.45 5.39 9.10
N SER A 39 -5.26 4.76 9.97
CA SER A 39 -4.75 3.97 11.11
C SER A 39 -3.86 2.80 10.70
N ASP A 40 -4.02 2.27 9.50
CA ASP A 40 -3.25 1.10 9.03
C ASP A 40 -1.79 1.46 8.79
N ILE A 41 -1.49 2.74 8.50
CA ILE A 41 -0.13 3.20 8.22
C ILE A 41 0.81 3.04 9.42
N VAL A 42 0.29 3.16 10.64
CA VAL A 42 1.08 3.13 11.88
C VAL A 42 1.91 1.84 11.98
N TYR A 43 1.34 0.72 11.57
CA TYR A 43 2.00 -0.59 11.64
C TYR A 43 3.22 -0.66 10.71
N GLY A 44 3.01 -0.33 9.44
CA GLY A 44 4.09 -0.34 8.45
C GLY A 44 5.13 0.75 8.67
N ALA A 45 4.71 1.94 9.11
CA ALA A 45 5.63 3.03 9.41
C ALA A 45 6.54 2.73 10.60
N ARG A 46 6.03 2.11 11.66
CA ARG A 46 6.85 1.67 12.80
C ARG A 46 7.82 0.57 12.40
N TYR A 47 7.39 -0.36 11.55
CA TYR A 47 8.28 -1.36 11.00
C TYR A 47 9.40 -0.72 10.16
N ALA A 48 9.06 0.18 9.23
CA ALA A 48 10.03 0.89 8.42
C ALA A 48 11.02 1.70 9.26
N ARG A 49 10.55 2.35 10.33
CA ARG A 49 11.40 3.08 11.28
C ARG A 49 12.38 2.16 11.99
N ARG A 50 11.95 0.99 12.47
CA ARG A 50 12.85 0.02 13.10
C ARG A 50 13.96 -0.44 12.14
N LEU A 51 13.62 -0.67 10.87
CA LEU A 51 14.62 -0.99 9.86
C LEU A 51 15.64 0.14 9.70
N GLN A 52 15.19 1.40 9.70
CA GLN A 52 16.09 2.56 9.66
C GLN A 52 16.98 2.64 10.91
N GLU A 53 16.45 2.35 12.09
CA GLU A 53 17.21 2.27 13.34
C GLU A 53 18.31 1.19 13.30
N TRP A 54 18.12 0.14 12.49
CA TRP A 54 19.15 -0.88 12.20
C TRP A 54 20.08 -0.50 11.04
N GLY A 55 19.99 0.73 10.53
CA GLY A 55 20.85 1.22 9.45
C GLY A 55 20.40 0.81 8.05
N ILE A 56 19.22 0.19 7.90
CA ILE A 56 18.69 -0.23 6.60
C ILE A 56 18.02 0.97 5.93
N LYS A 57 18.43 1.27 4.70
CA LYS A 57 17.74 2.28 3.88
C LYS A 57 16.40 1.74 3.42
N VAL A 58 15.32 2.45 3.72
CA VAL A 58 13.95 2.03 3.40
C VAL A 58 13.27 3.06 2.51
N ARG A 59 12.52 2.59 1.53
CA ARG A 59 11.56 3.37 0.77
C ARG A 59 10.19 2.69 0.82
N VAL A 60 9.16 3.47 1.07
CA VAL A 60 7.78 2.98 1.22
C VAL A 60 6.94 3.39 0.01
N SER A 61 6.22 2.43 -0.57
CA SER A 61 5.15 2.67 -1.54
C SER A 61 3.82 2.47 -0.83
N LEU A 62 3.06 3.57 -0.64
CA LEU A 62 1.69 3.50 -0.14
C LEU A 62 0.76 3.10 -1.27
N LEU A 63 -0.05 2.09 -1.07
CA LEU A 63 -1.04 1.64 -2.05
C LEU A 63 -2.44 1.70 -1.47
N HIS A 64 -3.33 2.41 -2.14
CA HIS A 64 -4.78 2.29 -1.92
C HIS A 64 -5.42 1.64 -3.12
N VAL A 65 -6.23 0.61 -2.88
CA VAL A 65 -6.98 -0.09 -3.92
C VAL A 65 -8.45 0.26 -3.79
N THR A 66 -8.98 0.93 -4.80
CA THR A 66 -10.42 1.20 -4.92
C THR A 66 -11.10 0.02 -5.64
N ALA A 67 -12.36 -0.23 -5.30
CA ALA A 67 -13.14 -1.23 -6.02
C ALA A 67 -13.26 -0.82 -7.49
N ALA A 68 -12.99 -1.75 -8.40
CA ALA A 68 -13.30 -1.52 -9.80
C ALA A 68 -14.82 -1.25 -9.95
N PRO A 69 -15.23 -0.26 -10.74
CA PRO A 69 -16.65 -0.06 -11.03
C PRO A 69 -17.20 -1.36 -11.59
N ARG A 70 -18.17 -1.96 -10.89
CA ARG A 70 -18.88 -3.13 -11.38
C ARG A 70 -19.59 -2.71 -12.66
N ARG A 71 -19.13 -3.22 -13.80
CA ARG A 71 -19.91 -3.17 -15.04
C ARG A 71 -21.08 -4.14 -14.86
N GLN A 72 -22.14 -3.67 -14.25
CA GLN A 72 -23.43 -4.31 -14.41
C GLN A 72 -23.92 -3.98 -15.81
N ALA A 73 -24.04 -5.02 -16.63
CA ALA A 73 -24.37 -4.89 -18.05
C ALA A 73 -25.78 -4.29 -18.32
N ASP A 74 -26.59 -4.07 -17.27
CA ASP A 74 -28.01 -3.71 -17.42
C ASP A 74 -28.52 -2.59 -16.48
N GLU A 75 -27.68 -1.94 -15.68
CA GLU A 75 -28.16 -0.81 -14.88
C GLU A 75 -27.42 0.47 -15.26
N LEU A 76 -28.19 1.49 -15.66
CA LEU A 76 -27.70 2.87 -15.78
C LEU A 76 -26.93 3.24 -14.51
N PRO A 77 -25.77 3.92 -14.63
CA PRO A 77 -24.98 4.32 -13.48
C PRO A 77 -25.82 5.23 -12.57
N ARG A 78 -26.26 4.70 -11.43
CA ARG A 78 -27.04 5.43 -10.42
C ARG A 78 -26.18 6.33 -9.54
N HIS A 79 -24.88 6.34 -9.75
CA HIS A 79 -23.99 7.26 -9.05
C HIS A 79 -23.84 8.54 -9.86
N SER A 80 -24.19 9.65 -9.25
CA SER A 80 -23.97 10.96 -9.85
C SER A 80 -22.47 11.22 -9.98
N ALA A 81 -22.07 12.00 -10.98
CA ALA A 81 -20.67 12.40 -11.14
C ALA A 81 -20.09 13.02 -9.86
N GLY A 82 -20.92 13.65 -9.04
CA GLY A 82 -20.55 14.20 -7.74
C GLY A 82 -20.17 13.16 -6.69
N GLU A 83 -20.82 11.98 -6.66
CA GLU A 83 -20.48 10.92 -5.70
C GLU A 83 -19.13 10.27 -6.03
N CYS A 84 -18.83 10.03 -7.30
CA CYS A 84 -17.52 9.55 -7.73
C CYS A 84 -16.42 10.54 -7.36
N GLN A 85 -16.65 11.84 -7.56
CA GLN A 85 -15.72 12.90 -7.21
C GLN A 85 -15.51 13.03 -5.69
N ALA A 86 -16.55 12.85 -4.89
CA ALA A 86 -16.45 12.87 -3.43
C ALA A 86 -15.65 11.68 -2.88
N ILE A 87 -15.81 10.49 -3.46
CA ILE A 87 -15.02 9.30 -3.10
C ILE A 87 -13.55 9.52 -3.44
N ASP A 88 -13.25 10.08 -4.62
CA ASP A 88 -11.88 10.39 -5.03
C ASP A 88 -11.20 11.40 -4.09
N LEU A 89 -11.91 12.47 -3.69
CA LEU A 89 -11.39 13.46 -2.75
C LEU A 89 -11.11 12.86 -1.36
N ALA A 90 -12.01 12.03 -0.85
CA ALA A 90 -11.82 11.34 0.43
C ALA A 90 -10.62 10.40 0.40
N THR A 91 -10.43 9.68 -0.70
CA THR A 91 -9.28 8.80 -0.92
C THR A 91 -7.98 9.60 -1.00
N GLN A 92 -7.97 10.70 -1.75
CA GLN A 92 -6.81 11.58 -1.85
C GLN A 92 -6.43 12.16 -0.48
N HIS A 93 -7.40 12.63 0.29
CA HIS A 93 -7.20 13.15 1.64
C HIS A 93 -6.61 12.07 2.57
N MET A 94 -7.17 10.86 2.55
CA MET A 94 -6.67 9.74 3.34
C MET A 94 -5.22 9.40 2.98
N MET A 95 -4.88 9.36 1.70
CA MET A 95 -3.52 9.07 1.24
C MET A 95 -2.54 10.21 1.57
N HIS A 96 -3.01 11.45 1.54
CA HIS A 96 -2.24 12.61 1.99
C HIS A 96 -1.91 12.52 3.48
N GLU A 97 -2.90 12.25 4.33
CA GLU A 97 -2.71 12.05 5.77
C GLU A 97 -1.72 10.91 6.08
N ALA A 98 -1.86 9.79 5.35
CA ALA A 98 -0.92 8.67 5.48
C ALA A 98 0.51 9.09 5.08
N GLY A 99 0.65 9.86 4.01
CA GLY A 99 1.93 10.42 3.57
C GLY A 99 2.55 11.38 4.59
N LEU A 100 1.74 12.25 5.19
CA LEU A 100 2.20 13.16 6.26
C LEU A 100 2.76 12.38 7.46
N TYR A 101 2.16 11.25 7.80
CA TYR A 101 2.66 10.40 8.89
C TYR A 101 4.07 9.86 8.59
N LEU A 102 4.33 9.40 7.36
CA LEU A 102 5.65 8.93 6.93
C LEU A 102 6.66 10.08 6.85
N SER A 103 6.25 11.25 6.34
CA SER A 103 7.08 12.45 6.30
C SER A 103 7.60 12.84 7.70
N ARG A 104 6.70 12.89 8.69
CA ARG A 104 7.06 13.18 10.08
C ARG A 104 8.03 12.16 10.69
N SER A 105 8.02 10.95 10.15
CA SER A 105 8.94 9.87 10.54
C SER A 105 10.22 9.83 9.71
N HIS A 106 10.45 10.82 8.84
CA HIS A 106 11.59 10.89 7.91
C HIS A 106 11.74 9.65 7.02
N ILE A 107 10.63 9.03 6.63
CA ILE A 107 10.60 7.87 5.76
C ILE A 107 10.31 8.33 4.33
N ALA A 108 11.20 7.99 3.38
CA ALA A 108 10.98 8.27 1.96
C ALA A 108 9.81 7.43 1.44
N PHE A 109 8.84 8.06 0.76
CA PHE A 109 7.67 7.36 0.27
C PHE A 109 7.17 7.84 -1.10
N SER A 110 6.32 7.03 -1.72
CA SER A 110 5.48 7.37 -2.86
C SER A 110 4.04 6.90 -2.61
N THR A 111 3.07 7.49 -3.30
CA THR A 111 1.65 7.14 -3.15
C THR A 111 1.08 6.64 -4.47
N HIS A 112 0.28 5.59 -4.41
CA HIS A 112 -0.36 4.96 -5.55
C HIS A 112 -1.82 4.66 -5.23
N ILE A 113 -2.73 4.99 -6.14
CA ILE A 113 -4.15 4.69 -6.06
C ILE A 113 -4.51 3.95 -7.33
N PHE A 114 -4.95 2.70 -7.19
CA PHE A 114 -5.37 1.87 -8.31
C PHE A 114 -6.78 1.32 -8.08
N ALA A 115 -7.52 1.19 -9.17
CA ALA A 115 -8.81 0.51 -9.17
C ALA A 115 -8.63 -0.93 -9.63
N GLY A 116 -9.18 -1.90 -8.87
CA GLY A 116 -9.06 -3.30 -9.24
C GLY A 116 -9.50 -4.28 -8.16
N GLU A 117 -9.23 -5.55 -8.40
CA GLU A 117 -9.39 -6.59 -7.40
C GLU A 117 -8.18 -6.56 -6.45
N LEU A 118 -8.48 -6.48 -5.16
CA LEU A 118 -7.51 -6.17 -4.11
C LEU A 118 -6.26 -7.07 -4.14
N LEU A 119 -6.46 -8.39 -4.27
CA LEU A 119 -5.37 -9.36 -4.22
C LEU A 119 -4.41 -9.16 -5.40
N PHE A 120 -4.95 -9.15 -6.61
CA PHE A 120 -4.17 -9.00 -7.84
C PHE A 120 -3.49 -7.63 -7.89
N THR A 121 -4.22 -6.56 -7.56
CA THR A 121 -3.66 -5.21 -7.58
C THR A 121 -2.47 -5.06 -6.62
N ILE A 122 -2.51 -5.69 -5.43
CA ILE A 122 -1.37 -5.66 -4.50
C ILE A 122 -0.17 -6.42 -5.08
N LEU A 123 -0.40 -7.63 -5.62
CA LEU A 123 0.68 -8.46 -6.19
C LEU A 123 1.33 -7.79 -7.40
N ASP A 124 0.52 -7.34 -8.35
CA ASP A 124 0.99 -6.66 -9.57
C ASP A 124 1.75 -5.37 -9.23
N THR A 125 1.26 -4.59 -8.24
CA THR A 125 1.96 -3.38 -7.80
C THR A 125 3.28 -3.70 -7.12
N ALA A 126 3.32 -4.74 -6.29
CA ALA A 126 4.56 -5.17 -5.63
C ALA A 126 5.63 -5.58 -6.66
N GLU A 127 5.23 -6.33 -7.69
CA GLU A 127 6.12 -6.73 -8.79
C GLU A 127 6.55 -5.52 -9.63
N LEU A 128 5.60 -4.68 -10.05
CA LEU A 128 5.85 -3.50 -10.88
C LEU A 128 6.83 -2.51 -10.24
N LEU A 129 6.72 -2.32 -8.92
CA LEU A 129 7.57 -1.39 -8.16
C LEU A 129 8.84 -2.06 -7.63
N GLY A 130 9.04 -3.35 -7.86
CA GLY A 130 10.17 -4.11 -7.35
C GLY A 130 10.21 -4.13 -5.82
N CYS A 131 9.05 -4.28 -5.17
CA CYS A 131 8.96 -4.33 -3.72
C CYS A 131 9.50 -5.65 -3.19
N HIS A 132 10.36 -5.57 -2.18
CA HIS A 132 10.92 -6.75 -1.51
C HIS A 132 9.92 -7.32 -0.51
N GLU A 133 9.13 -6.46 0.13
CA GLU A 133 8.18 -6.84 1.16
C GLU A 133 6.86 -6.11 1.02
N VAL A 134 5.77 -6.83 1.26
CA VAL A 134 4.42 -6.28 1.48
C VAL A 134 4.11 -6.37 2.95
N VAL A 135 3.89 -5.23 3.60
CA VAL A 135 3.64 -5.16 5.04
C VAL A 135 2.17 -4.87 5.30
N LEU A 136 1.51 -5.81 5.95
CA LEU A 136 0.10 -5.71 6.33
C LEU A 136 -0.03 -5.48 7.84
N PRO A 137 -1.06 -4.75 8.29
CA PRO A 137 -1.32 -4.58 9.71
C PRO A 137 -1.77 -5.90 10.37
N ALA A 138 -1.09 -6.29 11.44
CA ALA A 138 -1.51 -7.39 12.28
C ALA A 138 -2.61 -6.92 13.24
N HIS A 139 -3.85 -6.82 12.77
CA HIS A 139 -4.97 -6.50 13.66
C HIS A 139 -5.18 -7.65 14.67
N ARG A 140 -4.89 -7.40 15.93
CA ARG A 140 -5.32 -8.25 17.04
C ARG A 140 -6.85 -8.18 17.17
N ARG A 141 -7.57 -8.96 16.40
CA ARG A 141 -8.93 -9.33 16.80
C ARG A 141 -8.78 -10.32 17.94
N SER A 142 -8.98 -9.83 19.17
CA SER A 142 -9.15 -10.62 20.36
C SER A 142 -10.11 -11.78 20.07
N GLY A 143 -9.65 -13.04 20.24
CA GLY A 143 -10.50 -14.21 20.32
C GLY A 143 -10.55 -15.16 19.12
N TRP A 144 -9.78 -14.94 18.03
CA TRP A 144 -9.77 -15.89 16.91
C TRP A 144 -8.54 -16.79 16.95
N PRO A 145 -8.73 -18.13 16.88
CA PRO A 145 -7.61 -19.05 16.86
C PRO A 145 -6.76 -18.87 15.60
N ARG A 146 -5.45 -19.04 15.73
CA ARG A 146 -4.39 -18.90 14.69
C ARG A 146 -4.62 -19.75 13.41
N ARG A 147 -5.72 -20.47 13.28
CA ARG A 147 -5.96 -21.45 12.22
C ARG A 147 -6.60 -20.92 10.94
N PHE A 148 -6.93 -19.64 10.85
CA PHE A 148 -7.48 -19.07 9.62
C PHE A 148 -6.42 -18.36 8.77
N SER A 149 -5.50 -19.14 8.20
CA SER A 149 -4.59 -18.73 7.12
C SER A 149 -5.30 -18.46 5.77
N GLY A 150 -6.63 -18.41 5.76
CA GLY A 150 -7.44 -18.11 4.57
C GLY A 150 -7.70 -16.63 4.31
N GLY A 151 -7.20 -15.71 5.15
CA GLY A 151 -7.35 -14.27 4.95
C GLY A 151 -6.51 -13.72 3.80
N LEU A 152 -6.63 -12.39 3.55
CA LEU A 152 -5.88 -11.69 2.51
C LEU A 152 -4.37 -12.00 2.58
N ALA A 153 -3.77 -11.98 3.78
CA ALA A 153 -2.35 -12.24 3.98
C ALA A 153 -1.93 -13.64 3.47
N GLY A 154 -2.68 -14.69 3.81
CA GLY A 154 -2.39 -16.04 3.32
C GLY A 154 -2.60 -16.20 1.82
N LYS A 155 -3.57 -15.50 1.23
CA LYS A 155 -3.76 -15.49 -0.23
C LYS A 155 -2.61 -14.77 -0.93
N LEU A 156 -2.17 -13.63 -0.38
CA LEU A 156 -1.01 -12.90 -0.89
C LEU A 156 0.27 -13.73 -0.81
N ALA A 157 0.52 -14.40 0.33
CA ALA A 157 1.71 -15.24 0.50
C ALA A 157 1.76 -16.36 -0.55
N ARG A 158 0.63 -17.03 -0.82
CA ARG A 158 0.55 -18.08 -1.85
C ARG A 158 0.67 -17.55 -3.28
N GLY A 159 0.21 -16.32 -3.54
CA GLY A 159 0.28 -15.69 -4.87
C GLY A 159 1.60 -14.95 -5.14
N SER A 160 2.37 -14.68 -4.12
CA SER A 160 3.59 -13.88 -4.22
C SER A 160 4.72 -14.67 -4.90
N ARG A 161 5.40 -14.02 -5.84
CA ARG A 161 6.59 -14.55 -6.51
C ARG A 161 7.76 -13.61 -6.24
N GLY A 162 8.55 -13.95 -5.19
CA GLY A 162 9.75 -13.17 -4.86
C GLY A 162 9.55 -11.98 -3.91
N THR A 163 8.32 -11.67 -3.51
CA THR A 163 8.02 -10.66 -2.49
C THR A 163 7.60 -11.32 -1.19
N THR A 164 8.19 -10.92 -0.08
CA THR A 164 7.84 -11.46 1.25
C THR A 164 6.60 -10.76 1.79
N ILE A 165 5.63 -11.53 2.29
CA ILE A 165 4.43 -10.97 2.93
C ILE A 165 4.62 -10.99 4.44
N LEU A 166 4.54 -9.82 5.05
CA LEU A 166 4.75 -9.61 6.49
C LEU A 166 3.48 -9.10 7.18
N LEU A 167 3.29 -9.53 8.40
CA LEU A 167 2.33 -8.94 9.33
C LEU A 167 3.09 -8.12 10.37
N ALA A 168 2.88 -6.82 10.41
CA ALA A 168 3.47 -5.94 11.42
C ALA A 168 2.46 -5.65 12.53
N ASN A 169 2.89 -5.77 13.79
CA ASN A 169 2.11 -5.38 14.95
C ASN A 169 2.22 -3.88 15.22
N HIS A 170 1.49 -3.38 16.20
CA HIS A 170 1.49 -1.96 16.56
C HIS A 170 2.83 -1.47 17.14
N GLU A 171 3.75 -2.36 17.48
CA GLU A 171 5.12 -2.04 17.94
C GLU A 171 6.12 -2.02 16.79
N GLY A 172 5.69 -2.34 15.57
CA GLY A 172 6.56 -2.47 14.40
C GLY A 172 7.37 -3.77 14.38
N VAL A 173 6.98 -4.77 15.16
CA VAL A 173 7.53 -6.13 15.04
C VAL A 173 6.79 -6.85 13.95
N SER A 174 7.53 -7.41 13.00
CA SER A 174 6.96 -8.16 11.87
C SER A 174 7.12 -9.67 12.05
N SER A 175 6.21 -10.41 11.45
CA SER A 175 6.29 -11.86 11.30
C SER A 175 5.94 -12.23 9.87
N PRO A 176 6.70 -13.13 9.22
CA PRO A 176 6.35 -13.61 7.89
C PRO A 176 5.06 -14.43 7.94
N VAL A 177 4.27 -14.32 6.87
CA VAL A 177 3.09 -15.14 6.69
C VAL A 177 3.52 -16.48 6.11
N PRO A 178 3.22 -17.61 6.77
CA PRO A 178 3.56 -18.93 6.23
C PRO A 178 2.77 -19.19 4.94
N VAL A 179 3.45 -19.78 3.98
CA VAL A 179 2.89 -20.21 2.68
C VAL A 179 2.09 -21.50 2.83
#